data_c436b639b8fcd5de19d17f9577cb3f04
#
_entry.id   c436b639b8fcd5de19d17f9577cb3f04
#
_cell.length_a   1.000
_cell.length_b   1.000
_cell.length_c   1.000
_cell.angle_alpha   90.00
_cell.angle_beta   90.00
_cell.angle_gamma   90.00
#
_symmetry.space_group_name_H-M   'P 1'
#
loop_
_entity.id
_entity.type
_entity.pdbx_description
1 polymer ?
#
loop_
_entity_poly.entity_id
_entity_poly.type
_entity_poly.pdbx_seq_one_letter_code
_entity_poly.pdbx_strand_id
1 'polypeptide(L)'
;MTIKDIAKNLNVSYSTVSLSLNNDPRVAEKTKKRVIEEAERLGFTFNANARSLVTKKTNRIGIVFSDNFNAPDYRWFFNEIETYSTRAVENCGYDFLIQPNKNIHSQSNILRMVNGKMVDGLVIFSKTLTEAEYKFLGDAGIPYVYVYFKPSFSADIPDHFFWDDNRKGGYWATKHLLEHGHRKILTIRSNDPELKMYDDRTAGYMEAMEEYDAEPAVLTARMDFESQKEFVRQNIEYIRKFTGIFSQQDLPALSIVQQLKKYYGMNVPEDISIVGYNDIELIHYLDIPLDTIADPREEVITNAVNSLVCRIEGREDLSSRKIYPRLITRGSVRDAAQAGPVK
;
A
#
# COMPACT_ATOMS: atom_id res chain seq x y z
N MET A 1 -0.01 6.09 -41.36
CA MET A 1 -0.24 4.69 -41.77
C MET A 1 -1.45 4.16 -41.01
N THR A 2 -2.24 3.33 -41.69
CA THR A 2 -3.53 2.85 -41.17
C THR A 2 -3.66 1.33 -41.30
N ILE A 3 -4.62 0.72 -40.59
CA ILE A 3 -4.95 -0.70 -40.78
C ILE A 3 -5.28 -1.06 -42.23
N LYS A 4 -5.82 -0.08 -43.01
CA LYS A 4 -6.11 -0.28 -44.43
C LYS A 4 -4.84 -0.47 -45.27
N ASP A 5 -3.76 0.18 -44.93
CA ASP A 5 -2.47 0.06 -45.61
C ASP A 5 -1.88 -1.34 -45.41
N ILE A 6 -1.94 -1.87 -44.15
CA ILE A 6 -1.54 -3.24 -43.80
C ILE A 6 -2.39 -4.26 -44.59
N ALA A 7 -3.71 -4.07 -44.60
CA ALA A 7 -4.66 -4.93 -45.27
C ALA A 7 -4.36 -5.03 -46.79
N LYS A 8 -4.08 -3.87 -47.39
CA LYS A 8 -3.71 -3.78 -48.81
C LYS A 8 -2.39 -4.48 -49.12
N ASN A 9 -1.35 -4.27 -48.31
CA ASN A 9 -0.02 -4.86 -48.51
C ASN A 9 -0.01 -6.38 -48.39
N LEU A 10 -0.79 -6.90 -47.45
CA LEU A 10 -0.88 -8.35 -47.21
C LEU A 10 -1.97 -9.07 -48.00
N ASN A 11 -2.77 -8.30 -48.79
CA ASN A 11 -3.94 -8.78 -49.54
C ASN A 11 -4.91 -9.59 -48.62
N VAL A 12 -5.24 -9.03 -47.46
CA VAL A 12 -6.22 -9.56 -46.54
C VAL A 12 -7.31 -8.52 -46.24
N SER A 13 -8.43 -8.95 -45.66
CA SER A 13 -9.49 -8.02 -45.27
C SER A 13 -9.07 -7.12 -44.11
N TYR A 14 -9.65 -5.93 -43.99
CA TYR A 14 -9.54 -5.04 -42.82
C TYR A 14 -9.87 -5.79 -41.52
N SER A 15 -10.92 -6.62 -41.54
CA SER A 15 -11.33 -7.43 -40.39
C SER A 15 -10.24 -8.43 -39.99
N THR A 16 -9.58 -9.08 -40.98
CA THR A 16 -8.49 -10.01 -40.71
C THR A 16 -7.30 -9.31 -40.05
N VAL A 17 -6.92 -8.12 -40.47
CA VAL A 17 -5.86 -7.33 -39.83
C VAL A 17 -6.25 -6.95 -38.43
N SER A 18 -7.46 -6.43 -38.24
CA SER A 18 -7.97 -6.03 -36.93
C SER A 18 -8.00 -7.20 -35.94
N LEU A 19 -8.51 -8.35 -36.35
CA LEU A 19 -8.55 -9.58 -35.54
C LEU A 19 -7.16 -10.12 -35.23
N SER A 20 -6.24 -10.06 -36.21
CA SER A 20 -4.83 -10.49 -36.02
C SER A 20 -4.11 -9.64 -34.99
N LEU A 21 -4.23 -8.30 -35.09
CA LEU A 21 -3.64 -7.37 -34.14
C LEU A 21 -4.24 -7.46 -32.72
N ASN A 22 -5.47 -7.97 -32.61
CA ASN A 22 -6.12 -8.27 -31.32
C ASN A 22 -5.89 -9.68 -30.83
N ASN A 23 -5.00 -10.44 -31.45
CA ASN A 23 -4.71 -11.85 -31.13
C ASN A 23 -5.95 -12.76 -31.08
N ASP A 24 -6.97 -12.48 -31.89
CA ASP A 24 -8.24 -13.21 -31.91
C ASP A 24 -8.01 -14.69 -32.29
N PRO A 25 -8.54 -15.67 -31.55
CA PRO A 25 -8.34 -17.10 -31.84
C PRO A 25 -8.93 -17.57 -33.18
N ARG A 26 -9.82 -16.81 -33.78
CA ARG A 26 -10.41 -17.11 -35.10
C ARG A 26 -9.43 -16.89 -36.25
N VAL A 27 -8.29 -16.26 -36.02
CA VAL A 27 -7.26 -16.03 -37.04
C VAL A 27 -6.08 -16.96 -36.80
N ALA A 28 -5.65 -17.67 -37.86
CA ALA A 28 -4.52 -18.59 -37.82
C ALA A 28 -3.22 -17.87 -37.40
N GLU A 29 -2.41 -18.50 -36.57
CA GLU A 29 -1.14 -17.92 -36.02
C GLU A 29 -0.20 -17.44 -37.13
N LYS A 30 -0.11 -18.18 -38.26
CA LYS A 30 0.68 -17.78 -39.43
C LYS A 30 0.23 -16.40 -39.98
N THR A 31 -1.08 -16.15 -40.00
CA THR A 31 -1.64 -14.88 -40.49
C THR A 31 -1.41 -13.75 -39.47
N LYS A 32 -1.58 -14.04 -38.18
CA LYS A 32 -1.28 -13.08 -37.11
C LYS A 32 0.18 -12.60 -37.20
N LYS A 33 1.12 -13.54 -37.30
CA LYS A 33 2.55 -13.24 -37.40
C LYS A 33 2.86 -12.34 -38.58
N ARG A 34 2.35 -12.66 -39.79
CA ARG A 34 2.51 -11.81 -40.99
C ARG A 34 1.95 -10.40 -40.81
N VAL A 35 0.81 -10.26 -40.13
CA VAL A 35 0.19 -8.95 -39.90
C VAL A 35 1.01 -8.14 -38.92
N ILE A 36 1.54 -8.76 -37.84
CA ILE A 36 2.39 -8.09 -36.85
C ILE A 36 3.69 -7.62 -37.48
N GLU A 37 4.40 -8.50 -38.23
CA GLU A 37 5.64 -8.15 -38.95
C GLU A 37 5.43 -6.98 -39.94
N GLU A 38 4.33 -6.97 -40.64
CA GLU A 38 4.02 -5.87 -41.56
C GLU A 38 3.65 -4.56 -40.87
N ALA A 39 2.94 -4.66 -39.71
CA ALA A 39 2.63 -3.51 -38.89
C ALA A 39 3.93 -2.86 -38.33
N GLU A 40 4.86 -3.67 -37.83
CA GLU A 40 6.18 -3.22 -37.38
C GLU A 40 6.99 -2.58 -38.54
N ARG A 41 7.05 -3.24 -39.68
CA ARG A 41 7.74 -2.72 -40.89
C ARG A 41 7.22 -1.35 -41.35
N LEU A 42 5.92 -1.13 -41.19
CA LEU A 42 5.26 0.14 -41.56
C LEU A 42 5.31 1.19 -40.46
N GLY A 43 5.88 0.87 -39.27
CA GLY A 43 5.82 1.77 -38.10
C GLY A 43 4.39 2.05 -37.65
N PHE A 44 3.49 1.06 -37.82
CA PHE A 44 2.10 1.23 -37.42
C PHE A 44 1.99 1.09 -35.89
N THR A 45 1.69 2.19 -35.21
CA THR A 45 1.35 2.18 -33.79
C THR A 45 -0.14 1.95 -33.62
N PHE A 46 -0.48 0.92 -32.85
CA PHE A 46 -1.88 0.59 -32.58
C PHE A 46 -2.54 1.71 -31.76
N ASN A 47 -3.56 2.33 -32.29
CA ASN A 47 -4.29 3.36 -31.56
C ASN A 47 -5.17 2.69 -30.50
N ALA A 48 -4.72 2.69 -29.25
CA ALA A 48 -5.42 2.12 -28.09
C ALA A 48 -6.85 2.68 -27.96
N ASN A 49 -7.06 3.96 -28.28
CA ASN A 49 -8.39 4.58 -28.24
C ASN A 49 -9.32 4.03 -29.33
N ALA A 50 -8.80 3.74 -30.53
CA ALA A 50 -9.59 3.11 -31.59
C ALA A 50 -9.96 1.66 -31.25
N ARG A 51 -9.08 0.94 -30.55
CA ARG A 51 -9.33 -0.42 -30.05
C ARG A 51 -10.43 -0.40 -28.98
N SER A 52 -10.37 0.52 -28.03
CA SER A 52 -11.36 0.62 -26.94
C SER A 52 -12.79 0.89 -27.44
N LEU A 53 -12.93 1.64 -28.54
CA LEU A 53 -14.24 1.88 -29.20
C LEU A 53 -14.85 0.60 -29.77
N VAL A 54 -14.02 -0.31 -30.29
CA VAL A 54 -14.47 -1.58 -30.91
C VAL A 54 -14.69 -2.66 -29.85
N THR A 55 -13.76 -2.82 -28.94
CA THR A 55 -13.77 -3.89 -27.91
C THR A 55 -14.59 -3.54 -26.67
N LYS A 56 -14.94 -2.27 -26.49
CA LYS A 56 -15.50 -1.69 -25.27
C LYS A 56 -14.62 -1.90 -24.01
N LYS A 57 -13.35 -2.28 -24.23
CA LYS A 57 -12.35 -2.43 -23.18
C LYS A 57 -11.18 -1.49 -23.40
N THR A 58 -10.71 -0.84 -22.35
CA THR A 58 -9.57 0.07 -22.40
C THR A 58 -8.25 -0.66 -22.18
N ASN A 59 -8.29 -1.84 -21.58
CA ASN A 59 -7.15 -2.56 -21.02
C ASN A 59 -6.37 -1.70 -20.01
N ARG A 60 -7.06 -0.84 -19.26
CA ARG A 60 -6.45 0.02 -18.25
C ARG A 60 -7.13 -0.15 -16.91
N ILE A 61 -6.33 -0.15 -15.85
CA ILE A 61 -6.78 -0.09 -14.47
C ILE A 61 -6.45 1.30 -13.91
N GLY A 62 -7.45 1.94 -13.29
CA GLY A 62 -7.25 3.18 -12.57
C GLY A 62 -6.73 2.92 -11.16
N ILE A 63 -5.66 3.60 -10.75
CA ILE A 63 -5.13 3.58 -9.39
C ILE A 63 -5.41 4.94 -8.77
N VAL A 64 -6.20 4.95 -7.68
CA VAL A 64 -6.69 6.17 -7.05
C VAL A 64 -6.07 6.32 -5.67
N PHE A 65 -5.29 7.38 -5.46
CA PHE A 65 -4.71 7.73 -4.16
C PHE A 65 -5.46 8.87 -3.48
N SER A 66 -5.30 9.02 -2.16
CA SER A 66 -5.74 10.23 -1.45
C SER A 66 -5.06 11.48 -2.02
N ASP A 67 -5.72 12.64 -1.96
CA ASP A 67 -5.19 13.88 -2.55
C ASP A 67 -3.83 14.30 -1.96
N ASN A 68 -3.59 13.98 -0.69
CA ASN A 68 -2.35 14.31 0.03
C ASN A 68 -1.28 13.21 -0.01
N PHE A 69 -1.35 12.27 -0.95
CA PHE A 69 -0.42 11.13 -1.02
C PHE A 69 1.07 11.52 -1.16
N ASN A 70 1.36 12.72 -1.69
CA ASN A 70 2.72 13.26 -1.82
C ASN A 70 3.23 14.03 -0.58
N ALA A 71 2.43 14.10 0.50
CA ALA A 71 2.88 14.75 1.73
C ALA A 71 4.12 14.02 2.29
N PRO A 72 5.09 14.76 2.89
CA PRO A 72 6.34 14.17 3.38
C PRO A 72 6.16 12.96 4.29
N ASP A 73 5.14 12.99 5.15
CA ASP A 73 4.84 11.95 6.14
C ASP A 73 4.37 10.63 5.52
N TYR A 74 3.84 10.69 4.31
CA TYR A 74 3.27 9.54 3.60
C TYR A 74 4.08 9.08 2.40
N ARG A 75 5.07 9.84 1.97
CA ARG A 75 5.81 9.61 0.71
C ARG A 75 6.38 8.20 0.61
N TRP A 76 7.03 7.70 1.65
CA TRP A 76 7.64 6.37 1.65
C TRP A 76 6.60 5.26 1.52
N PHE A 77 5.51 5.37 2.24
CA PHE A 77 4.40 4.43 2.17
C PHE A 77 3.78 4.40 0.76
N PHE A 78 3.50 5.57 0.19
CA PHE A 78 2.87 5.63 -1.12
C PHE A 78 3.81 5.27 -2.27
N ASN A 79 5.11 5.52 -2.18
CA ASN A 79 6.07 5.08 -3.20
C ASN A 79 6.10 3.54 -3.32
N GLU A 80 6.06 2.84 -2.21
CA GLU A 80 6.00 1.37 -2.23
C GLU A 80 4.66 0.87 -2.77
N ILE A 81 3.54 1.46 -2.35
CA ILE A 81 2.21 1.12 -2.86
C ILE A 81 2.15 1.34 -4.38
N GLU A 82 2.66 2.46 -4.88
CA GLU A 82 2.72 2.76 -6.32
C GLU A 82 3.54 1.71 -7.05
N THR A 83 4.72 1.38 -6.54
CA THR A 83 5.61 0.37 -7.12
C THR A 83 4.95 -1.02 -7.20
N TYR A 84 4.34 -1.47 -6.09
CA TYR A 84 3.67 -2.79 -6.07
C TYR A 84 2.40 -2.79 -6.92
N SER A 85 1.64 -1.69 -6.94
CA SER A 85 0.40 -1.59 -7.71
C SER A 85 0.67 -1.62 -9.21
N THR A 86 1.64 -0.84 -9.68
CA THR A 86 1.98 -0.79 -11.12
C THR A 86 2.52 -2.13 -11.58
N ARG A 87 3.44 -2.74 -10.81
CA ARG A 87 3.94 -4.09 -11.10
C ARG A 87 2.83 -5.15 -11.15
N ALA A 88 1.91 -5.14 -10.19
CA ALA A 88 0.80 -6.10 -10.15
C ALA A 88 -0.13 -5.94 -11.35
N VAL A 89 -0.45 -4.70 -11.75
CA VAL A 89 -1.28 -4.39 -12.92
C VAL A 89 -0.60 -4.82 -14.22
N GLU A 90 0.69 -4.52 -14.39
CA GLU A 90 1.49 -4.92 -15.56
C GLU A 90 1.61 -6.45 -15.69
N ASN A 91 1.82 -7.14 -14.57
CA ASN A 91 1.86 -8.61 -14.55
C ASN A 91 0.53 -9.26 -14.99
N CYS A 92 -0.58 -8.56 -14.84
CA CYS A 92 -1.89 -8.98 -15.35
C CYS A 92 -2.14 -8.58 -16.82
N GLY A 93 -1.19 -7.90 -17.47
CA GLY A 93 -1.31 -7.48 -18.88
C GLY A 93 -2.18 -6.24 -19.09
N TYR A 94 -2.35 -5.42 -18.07
CA TYR A 94 -3.08 -4.15 -18.13
C TYR A 94 -2.12 -2.95 -18.09
N ASP A 95 -2.48 -1.88 -18.80
CA ASP A 95 -1.92 -0.54 -18.58
C ASP A 95 -2.54 0.06 -17.29
N PHE A 96 -1.93 1.11 -16.74
CA PHE A 96 -2.48 1.81 -15.57
C PHE A 96 -2.64 3.31 -15.80
N LEU A 97 -3.54 3.90 -15.02
CA LEU A 97 -3.76 5.35 -14.94
C LEU A 97 -3.82 5.76 -13.48
N ILE A 98 -2.78 6.46 -12.99
CA ILE A 98 -2.70 6.93 -11.61
C ILE A 98 -3.33 8.31 -11.50
N GLN A 99 -4.25 8.49 -10.53
CA GLN A 99 -4.88 9.77 -10.25
C GLN A 99 -5.10 9.96 -8.73
N PRO A 100 -4.86 11.18 -8.20
CA PRO A 100 -5.30 11.53 -6.85
C PRO A 100 -6.83 11.65 -6.80
N ASN A 101 -7.43 11.30 -5.65
CA ASN A 101 -8.87 11.52 -5.42
C ASN A 101 -9.13 13.00 -5.10
N LYS A 102 -9.26 13.79 -6.13
CA LYS A 102 -9.58 15.22 -6.05
C LYS A 102 -10.50 15.67 -7.17
N ASN A 103 -11.12 16.84 -6.98
CA ASN A 103 -11.94 17.45 -8.00
C ASN A 103 -11.09 18.22 -9.01
N ILE A 104 -11.35 17.96 -10.29
CA ILE A 104 -10.83 18.73 -11.41
C ILE A 104 -12.03 19.18 -12.26
N HIS A 105 -12.14 20.49 -12.53
CA HIS A 105 -13.29 21.04 -13.22
C HIS A 105 -14.64 20.65 -12.60
N SER A 106 -14.75 20.76 -11.28
CA SER A 106 -15.96 20.45 -10.49
C SER A 106 -16.41 18.97 -10.53
N GLN A 107 -15.57 18.07 -10.98
CA GLN A 107 -15.83 16.63 -11.02
C GLN A 107 -14.66 15.85 -10.43
N SER A 108 -14.93 14.83 -9.60
CA SER A 108 -13.87 14.02 -9.05
C SER A 108 -13.17 13.17 -10.13
N ASN A 109 -11.89 12.87 -9.89
CA ASN A 109 -11.12 12.04 -10.82
C ASN A 109 -11.73 10.63 -10.97
N ILE A 110 -12.37 10.09 -9.93
CA ILE A 110 -13.08 8.81 -10.01
C ILE A 110 -14.22 8.92 -11.04
N LEU A 111 -15.10 9.92 -10.89
CA LEU A 111 -16.21 10.12 -11.83
C LEU A 111 -15.70 10.36 -13.26
N ARG A 112 -14.63 11.12 -13.42
CA ARG A 112 -14.03 11.39 -14.74
C ARG A 112 -13.52 10.12 -15.42
N MET A 113 -12.79 9.27 -14.68
CA MET A 113 -12.26 8.02 -15.22
C MET A 113 -13.39 7.06 -15.64
N VAL A 114 -14.43 6.95 -14.83
CA VAL A 114 -15.56 6.04 -15.09
C VAL A 114 -16.44 6.58 -16.21
N ASN A 115 -16.94 7.82 -16.12
CA ASN A 115 -17.81 8.42 -17.14
C ASN A 115 -17.10 8.62 -18.48
N GLY A 116 -15.80 8.92 -18.43
CA GLY A 116 -14.96 9.05 -19.62
C GLY A 116 -14.54 7.70 -20.24
N LYS A 117 -14.95 6.58 -19.66
CA LYS A 117 -14.55 5.23 -20.07
C LYS A 117 -13.04 5.12 -20.28
N MET A 118 -12.27 5.64 -19.31
CA MET A 118 -10.81 5.71 -19.39
C MET A 118 -10.15 4.44 -18.84
N VAL A 119 -10.88 3.67 -18.02
CA VAL A 119 -10.42 2.48 -17.31
C VAL A 119 -11.49 1.38 -17.30
N ASP A 120 -11.09 0.14 -17.12
CA ASP A 120 -11.96 -1.02 -17.03
C ASP A 120 -12.28 -1.41 -15.57
N GLY A 121 -11.49 -0.88 -14.62
CA GLY A 121 -11.67 -1.09 -13.19
C GLY A 121 -10.79 -0.14 -12.37
N LEU A 122 -11.01 -0.13 -11.05
CA LEU A 122 -10.34 0.78 -10.12
C LEU A 122 -9.75 0.06 -8.91
N VAL A 123 -8.48 0.38 -8.57
CA VAL A 123 -7.87 0.09 -7.27
C VAL A 123 -7.85 1.39 -6.46
N ILE A 124 -8.47 1.40 -5.29
CA ILE A 124 -8.72 2.61 -4.51
C ILE A 124 -7.94 2.58 -3.19
N PHE A 125 -6.93 3.45 -3.09
CA PHE A 125 -6.11 3.70 -1.90
C PHE A 125 -6.47 5.06 -1.28
N SER A 126 -7.73 5.41 -1.23
CA SER A 126 -8.14 6.74 -0.78
C SER A 126 -8.92 6.70 0.51
N LYS A 127 -8.41 7.43 1.53
CA LYS A 127 -9.12 7.70 2.79
C LYS A 127 -10.18 8.81 2.65
N THR A 128 -10.12 9.58 1.56
CA THR A 128 -10.99 10.74 1.31
C THR A 128 -12.14 10.44 0.35
N LEU A 129 -12.47 9.15 0.16
CA LEU A 129 -13.63 8.76 -0.64
C LEU A 129 -14.91 9.31 -0.02
N THR A 130 -15.72 10.02 -0.80
CA THR A 130 -17.00 10.56 -0.37
C THR A 130 -18.13 9.52 -0.50
N GLU A 131 -19.19 9.69 0.28
CA GLU A 131 -20.40 8.84 0.18
C GLU A 131 -21.03 8.89 -1.23
N ALA A 132 -20.99 10.06 -1.87
CA ALA A 132 -21.48 10.23 -3.23
C ALA A 132 -20.65 9.42 -4.25
N GLU A 133 -19.32 9.41 -4.12
CA GLU A 133 -18.45 8.59 -4.96
C GLU A 133 -18.66 7.09 -4.72
N TYR A 134 -18.83 6.69 -3.47
CA TYR A 134 -19.12 5.30 -3.11
C TYR A 134 -20.40 4.82 -3.77
N LYS A 135 -21.49 5.60 -3.63
CA LYS A 135 -22.77 5.30 -4.27
C LYS A 135 -22.65 5.26 -5.79
N PHE A 136 -21.96 6.25 -6.37
CA PHE A 136 -21.71 6.31 -7.81
C PHE A 136 -20.98 5.05 -8.33
N LEU A 137 -19.96 4.57 -7.62
CA LEU A 137 -19.24 3.35 -8.02
C LEU A 137 -20.17 2.12 -8.00
N GLY A 138 -21.04 1.98 -7.01
CA GLY A 138 -22.05 0.93 -6.96
C GLY A 138 -23.03 0.99 -8.13
N ASP A 139 -23.51 2.19 -8.46
CA ASP A 139 -24.51 2.41 -9.53
C ASP A 139 -23.89 2.27 -10.93
N ALA A 140 -22.61 2.60 -11.10
CA ALA A 140 -21.92 2.58 -12.40
C ALA A 140 -21.60 1.17 -12.90
N GLY A 141 -21.62 0.16 -12.03
CA GLY A 141 -21.34 -1.24 -12.39
C GLY A 141 -19.91 -1.50 -12.85
N ILE A 142 -18.97 -0.56 -12.61
CA ILE A 142 -17.55 -0.77 -12.89
C ILE A 142 -16.91 -1.59 -11.76
N PRO A 143 -16.11 -2.63 -12.05
CA PRO A 143 -15.35 -3.35 -11.03
C PRO A 143 -14.39 -2.42 -10.28
N TYR A 144 -14.33 -2.54 -8.95
CA TYR A 144 -13.36 -1.83 -8.11
C TYR A 144 -13.01 -2.64 -6.88
N VAL A 145 -11.87 -2.32 -6.27
CA VAL A 145 -11.39 -2.87 -5.00
C VAL A 145 -10.88 -1.75 -4.11
N TYR A 146 -11.08 -1.89 -2.79
CA TYR A 146 -10.47 -1.02 -1.79
C TYR A 146 -9.23 -1.66 -1.21
N VAL A 147 -8.20 -0.86 -0.94
CA VAL A 147 -6.96 -1.31 -0.31
C VAL A 147 -6.58 -0.37 0.83
N TYR A 148 -6.34 -0.93 2.01
CA TYR A 148 -5.96 -0.29 3.28
C TYR A 148 -6.99 0.66 3.88
N PHE A 149 -7.65 1.48 3.10
CA PHE A 149 -8.53 2.53 3.59
C PHE A 149 -9.99 2.16 3.37
N LYS A 150 -10.67 1.87 4.47
CA LYS A 150 -12.10 1.65 4.50
C LYS A 150 -12.82 3.00 4.43
N PRO A 151 -13.91 3.14 3.66
CA PRO A 151 -14.74 4.34 3.68
C PRO A 151 -15.23 4.67 5.10
N SER A 152 -15.01 5.89 5.57
CA SER A 152 -15.28 6.31 6.96
C SER A 152 -16.77 6.29 7.33
N PHE A 153 -17.66 6.42 6.35
CA PHE A 153 -19.13 6.41 6.51
C PHE A 153 -19.72 4.99 6.54
N SER A 154 -18.94 3.93 6.26
CA SER A 154 -19.41 2.54 6.32
C SER A 154 -18.96 1.88 7.61
N ALA A 155 -19.92 1.36 8.41
CA ALA A 155 -19.60 0.56 9.59
C ALA A 155 -19.05 -0.82 9.21
N ASP A 156 -19.59 -1.41 8.15
CA ASP A 156 -19.23 -2.75 7.69
C ASP A 156 -17.93 -2.76 6.87
N ILE A 157 -17.30 -3.93 6.77
CA ILE A 157 -16.20 -4.16 5.84
C ILE A 157 -16.80 -4.19 4.43
N PRO A 158 -16.35 -3.28 3.51
CA PRO A 158 -16.84 -3.31 2.14
C PRO A 158 -16.52 -4.63 1.46
N ASP A 159 -17.36 -5.06 0.53
CA ASP A 159 -16.99 -6.11 -0.41
C ASP A 159 -15.72 -5.71 -1.15
N HIS A 160 -14.85 -6.69 -1.41
CA HIS A 160 -13.61 -6.48 -2.14
C HIS A 160 -12.65 -5.47 -1.47
N PHE A 161 -12.49 -5.61 -0.15
CA PHE A 161 -11.54 -4.86 0.67
C PHE A 161 -10.34 -5.74 1.03
N PHE A 162 -9.13 -5.21 0.81
CA PHE A 162 -7.86 -5.90 1.06
C PHE A 162 -7.01 -5.06 2.01
N TRP A 163 -6.58 -5.67 3.14
CA TRP A 163 -5.83 -4.95 4.17
C TRP A 163 -4.93 -5.89 4.97
N ASP A 164 -4.01 -5.34 5.73
CA ASP A 164 -3.19 -6.05 6.71
C ASP A 164 -3.83 -6.06 8.10
N ASP A 165 -3.48 -7.07 8.92
CA ASP A 165 -3.94 -7.13 10.32
C ASP A 165 -3.06 -6.27 11.23
N ASN A 166 -3.33 -4.97 11.26
CA ASN A 166 -2.63 -3.99 12.09
C ASN A 166 -2.72 -4.32 13.59
N ARG A 167 -3.86 -4.86 14.06
CA ARG A 167 -4.03 -5.26 15.47
C ARG A 167 -3.07 -6.41 15.82
N LYS A 168 -3.00 -7.41 14.94
CA LYS A 168 -2.08 -8.52 15.12
C LYS A 168 -0.61 -8.10 15.07
N GLY A 169 -0.30 -7.15 14.19
CA GLY A 169 1.03 -6.54 14.10
C GLY A 169 1.43 -5.83 15.39
N GLY A 170 0.55 -4.97 15.93
CA GLY A 170 0.79 -4.31 17.22
C GLY A 170 0.95 -5.29 18.39
N TYR A 171 0.14 -6.35 18.40
CA TYR A 171 0.26 -7.42 19.37
C TYR A 171 1.62 -8.13 19.27
N TRP A 172 2.07 -8.51 18.07
CA TRP A 172 3.35 -9.22 17.92
C TRP A 172 4.57 -8.35 18.24
N ALA A 173 4.56 -7.08 17.85
CA ALA A 173 5.63 -6.15 18.20
C ALA A 173 5.79 -6.03 19.73
N THR A 174 4.67 -5.91 20.43
CA THR A 174 4.67 -5.77 21.89
C THR A 174 5.02 -7.08 22.57
N LYS A 175 4.45 -8.20 22.12
CA LYS A 175 4.74 -9.53 22.63
C LYS A 175 6.22 -9.89 22.51
N HIS A 176 6.86 -9.50 21.41
CA HIS A 176 8.29 -9.69 21.21
C HIS A 176 9.11 -9.02 22.34
N LEU A 177 8.80 -7.79 22.72
CA LEU A 177 9.42 -7.13 23.88
C LEU A 177 9.09 -7.84 25.21
N LEU A 178 7.85 -8.26 25.40
CA LEU A 178 7.40 -8.93 26.62
C LEU A 178 8.06 -10.29 26.81
N GLU A 179 8.25 -11.06 25.74
CA GLU A 179 8.95 -12.36 25.75
C GLU A 179 10.45 -12.22 26.09
N HIS A 180 11.06 -11.05 25.78
CA HIS A 180 12.41 -10.69 26.23
C HIS A 180 12.44 -10.09 27.65
N GLY A 181 11.36 -10.22 28.43
CA GLY A 181 11.29 -9.83 29.84
C GLY A 181 10.98 -8.36 30.08
N HIS A 182 10.79 -7.54 29.06
CA HIS A 182 10.35 -6.15 29.26
C HIS A 182 8.94 -6.09 29.82
N ARG A 183 8.71 -5.19 30.79
CA ARG A 183 7.37 -4.92 31.37
C ARG A 183 7.03 -3.42 31.32
N LYS A 184 8.04 -2.57 31.26
CA LYS A 184 7.90 -1.12 31.05
C LYS A 184 8.10 -0.83 29.58
N ILE A 185 7.02 -0.91 28.81
CA ILE A 185 7.03 -0.73 27.36
C ILE A 185 6.19 0.49 27.00
N LEU A 186 6.80 1.42 26.23
CA LEU A 186 6.14 2.60 25.71
C LEU A 186 5.74 2.35 24.27
N THR A 187 4.47 2.57 23.88
CA THR A 187 4.14 2.68 22.46
C THR A 187 4.06 4.14 22.01
N ILE A 188 4.63 4.41 20.83
CA ILE A 188 4.62 5.73 20.19
C ILE A 188 3.86 5.63 18.89
N ARG A 189 2.75 6.37 18.78
CA ARG A 189 1.83 6.35 17.65
C ARG A 189 1.67 7.70 16.97
N SER A 190 1.17 7.71 15.74
CA SER A 190 0.74 8.94 15.08
C SER A 190 -0.42 9.60 15.80
N ASN A 191 -0.45 10.92 15.80
CA ASN A 191 -1.57 11.73 16.25
C ASN A 191 -2.59 12.03 15.14
N ASP A 192 -2.43 11.48 13.92
CA ASP A 192 -3.40 11.65 12.82
C ASP A 192 -4.67 10.81 13.10
N PRO A 193 -5.82 11.45 13.41
CA PRO A 193 -7.06 10.75 13.76
C PRO A 193 -7.72 10.04 12.57
N GLU A 194 -7.32 10.34 11.35
CA GLU A 194 -7.88 9.72 10.15
C GLU A 194 -7.25 8.36 9.84
N LEU A 195 -6.11 8.05 10.45
CA LEU A 195 -5.37 6.81 10.22
C LEU A 195 -5.72 5.73 11.26
N LYS A 196 -6.83 5.05 11.04
CA LYS A 196 -7.35 4.00 11.93
C LYS A 196 -6.37 2.85 12.18
N MET A 197 -5.40 2.62 11.29
CA MET A 197 -4.37 1.61 11.47
C MET A 197 -3.58 1.77 12.78
N TYR A 198 -3.39 3.01 13.25
CA TYR A 198 -2.73 3.25 14.52
C TYR A 198 -3.60 2.93 15.73
N ASP A 199 -4.93 3.05 15.62
CA ASP A 199 -5.85 2.59 16.64
C ASP A 199 -5.77 1.06 16.77
N ASP A 200 -5.75 0.36 15.63
CA ASP A 200 -5.63 -1.10 15.60
C ASP A 200 -4.28 -1.57 16.16
N ARG A 201 -3.15 -0.95 15.77
CA ARG A 201 -1.81 -1.25 16.35
C ARG A 201 -1.80 -1.01 17.86
N THR A 202 -2.42 0.08 18.31
CA THR A 202 -2.54 0.39 19.73
C THR A 202 -3.41 -0.62 20.45
N ALA A 203 -4.52 -1.07 19.86
CA ALA A 203 -5.37 -2.11 20.44
C ALA A 203 -4.60 -3.45 20.59
N GLY A 204 -3.79 -3.83 19.61
CA GLY A 204 -2.91 -4.99 19.70
C GLY A 204 -1.84 -4.86 20.79
N TYR A 205 -1.26 -3.66 20.94
CA TYR A 205 -0.33 -3.35 22.04
C TYR A 205 -1.03 -3.52 23.39
N MET A 206 -2.21 -2.96 23.58
CA MET A 206 -2.97 -3.07 24.83
C MET A 206 -3.29 -4.53 25.17
N GLU A 207 -3.71 -5.32 24.18
CA GLU A 207 -4.00 -6.75 24.35
C GLU A 207 -2.77 -7.52 24.83
N ALA A 208 -1.59 -7.26 24.26
CA ALA A 208 -0.36 -7.92 24.69
C ALA A 208 0.07 -7.48 26.10
N MET A 209 -0.04 -6.20 26.44
CA MET A 209 0.28 -5.69 27.76
C MET A 209 -0.62 -6.30 28.84
N GLU A 210 -1.92 -6.43 28.57
CA GLU A 210 -2.89 -7.07 29.47
C GLU A 210 -2.57 -8.56 29.68
N GLU A 211 -2.24 -9.31 28.62
CA GLU A 211 -1.86 -10.74 28.71
C GLU A 211 -0.68 -10.98 29.66
N TYR A 212 0.22 -10.01 29.83
CA TYR A 212 1.42 -10.11 30.65
C TYR A 212 1.36 -9.30 31.95
N ASP A 213 0.18 -8.85 32.37
CA ASP A 213 -0.03 -8.01 33.56
C ASP A 213 0.89 -6.78 33.61
N ALA A 214 1.17 -6.18 32.46
CA ALA A 214 2.02 -5.01 32.30
C ALA A 214 1.21 -3.73 32.12
N GLU A 215 1.65 -2.62 32.74
CA GLU A 215 0.96 -1.33 32.67
C GLU A 215 1.20 -0.66 31.31
N PRO A 216 0.15 -0.33 30.53
CA PRO A 216 0.31 0.27 29.23
C PRO A 216 0.69 1.75 29.32
N ALA A 217 1.54 2.22 28.39
CA ALA A 217 1.92 3.61 28.24
C ALA A 217 1.92 4.02 26.75
N VAL A 218 1.21 5.07 26.43
CA VAL A 218 1.02 5.55 25.05
C VAL A 218 1.43 7.00 24.95
N LEU A 219 2.30 7.33 24.00
CA LEU A 219 2.54 8.71 23.56
C LEU A 219 2.12 8.87 22.10
N THR A 220 1.60 10.05 21.81
CA THR A 220 1.25 10.46 20.45
C THR A 220 2.23 11.50 19.94
N ALA A 221 2.66 11.35 18.68
CA ALA A 221 3.60 12.25 18.04
C ALA A 221 3.19 12.53 16.59
N ARG A 222 3.60 13.69 16.08
CA ARG A 222 3.63 13.89 14.63
C ARG A 222 4.75 13.05 14.04
N MET A 223 4.54 12.52 12.83
CA MET A 223 5.48 11.57 12.22
C MET A 223 6.50 12.24 11.28
N ASP A 224 6.45 13.57 11.11
CA ASP A 224 7.47 14.32 10.37
C ASP A 224 8.80 14.45 11.15
N PHE A 225 9.90 14.55 10.42
CA PHE A 225 11.26 14.54 10.98
C PHE A 225 11.53 15.64 12.01
N GLU A 226 11.09 16.88 11.76
CA GLU A 226 11.35 17.99 12.67
C GLU A 226 10.54 17.86 13.97
N SER A 227 9.29 17.43 13.87
CA SER A 227 8.46 17.14 15.04
C SER A 227 9.03 16.01 15.88
N GLN A 228 9.64 14.99 15.26
CA GLN A 228 10.26 13.88 15.99
C GLN A 228 11.46 14.32 16.83
N LYS A 229 12.28 15.26 16.37
CA LYS A 229 13.37 15.82 17.17
C LYS A 229 12.85 16.51 18.43
N GLU A 230 11.86 17.33 18.28
CA GLU A 230 11.27 18.06 19.41
C GLU A 230 10.55 17.11 20.37
N PHE A 231 9.89 16.07 19.84
CA PHE A 231 9.20 15.06 20.62
C PHE A 231 10.15 14.32 21.57
N VAL A 232 11.31 13.85 21.11
CA VAL A 232 12.27 13.16 21.96
C VAL A 232 12.81 14.11 23.03
N ARG A 233 13.15 15.35 22.67
CA ARG A 233 13.66 16.37 23.60
C ARG A 233 12.66 16.67 24.71
N GLN A 234 11.37 16.80 24.39
CA GLN A 234 10.32 17.11 25.37
C GLN A 234 9.98 15.92 26.26
N ASN A 235 10.17 14.68 25.79
CA ASN A 235 9.72 13.48 26.46
C ASN A 235 10.86 12.61 27.01
N ILE A 236 12.12 13.03 26.94
CA ILE A 236 13.27 12.19 27.30
C ILE A 236 13.19 11.66 28.73
N GLU A 237 12.81 12.48 29.69
CA GLU A 237 12.70 12.09 31.10
C GLU A 237 11.56 11.06 31.34
N TYR A 238 10.57 11.07 30.45
CA TYR A 238 9.53 10.05 30.48
C TYR A 238 9.98 8.79 29.78
N ILE A 239 10.63 8.88 28.62
CA ILE A 239 11.16 7.75 27.81
C ILE A 239 12.15 6.93 28.66
N ARG A 240 12.99 7.55 29.46
CA ARG A 240 13.96 6.88 30.35
C ARG A 240 13.33 5.97 31.40
N LYS A 241 12.03 6.07 31.66
CA LYS A 241 11.31 5.17 32.61
C LYS A 241 11.00 3.80 32.00
N PHE A 242 11.18 3.64 30.69
CA PHE A 242 10.86 2.44 29.95
C PHE A 242 12.13 1.66 29.55
N THR A 243 11.98 0.37 29.41
CA THR A 243 13.06 -0.53 28.95
C THR A 243 12.85 -0.98 27.50
N GLY A 244 11.62 -0.81 26.97
CA GLY A 244 11.25 -1.13 25.61
C GLY A 244 10.36 -0.06 24.97
N ILE A 245 10.50 0.13 23.68
CA ILE A 245 9.64 1.02 22.86
C ILE A 245 9.07 0.22 21.70
N PHE A 246 7.77 0.29 21.51
CA PHE A 246 7.13 -0.05 20.27
C PHE A 246 6.79 1.24 19.50
N SER A 247 7.59 1.58 18.49
CA SER A 247 7.29 2.66 17.56
C SER A 247 6.42 2.14 16.44
N GLN A 248 5.23 2.68 16.28
CA GLN A 248 4.25 2.20 15.30
C GLN A 248 4.63 2.52 13.84
N GLN A 249 5.83 3.03 13.60
CA GLN A 249 6.48 3.21 12.29
C GLN A 249 8.01 3.13 12.42
N ASP A 250 8.69 2.71 11.35
CA ASP A 250 10.15 2.60 11.31
C ASP A 250 10.86 3.95 11.26
N LEU A 251 10.39 4.91 10.45
CA LEU A 251 11.04 6.22 10.37
C LEU A 251 11.12 6.94 11.72
N PRO A 252 10.03 7.04 12.52
CA PRO A 252 10.12 7.50 13.90
C PRO A 252 11.04 6.65 14.78
N ALA A 253 11.01 5.30 14.65
CA ALA A 253 11.91 4.44 15.39
C ALA A 253 13.37 4.78 15.13
N LEU A 254 13.76 4.89 13.86
CA LEU A 254 15.13 5.26 13.44
C LEU A 254 15.52 6.64 13.96
N SER A 255 14.60 7.62 13.88
CA SER A 255 14.83 8.97 14.42
C SER A 255 15.06 8.93 15.94
N ILE A 256 14.27 8.17 16.68
CA ILE A 256 14.40 8.00 18.13
C ILE A 256 15.75 7.36 18.45
N VAL A 257 16.13 6.25 17.81
CA VAL A 257 17.43 5.58 18.01
C VAL A 257 18.58 6.55 17.82
N GLN A 258 18.56 7.29 16.69
CA GLN A 258 19.62 8.25 16.39
C GLN A 258 19.73 9.36 17.43
N GLN A 259 18.61 9.89 17.91
CA GLN A 259 18.60 10.98 18.88
C GLN A 259 19.00 10.51 20.28
N LEU A 260 18.51 9.35 20.72
CA LEU A 260 18.90 8.75 22.01
C LEU A 260 20.41 8.56 22.07
N LYS A 261 21.03 8.01 21.01
CA LYS A 261 22.48 7.83 20.92
C LYS A 261 23.22 9.17 20.90
N LYS A 262 22.83 10.07 20.01
CA LYS A 262 23.57 11.31 19.73
C LYS A 262 23.52 12.34 20.86
N TYR A 263 22.37 12.51 21.49
CA TYR A 263 22.15 13.61 22.45
C TYR A 263 22.06 13.15 23.89
N TYR A 264 21.78 11.86 24.13
CA TYR A 264 21.55 11.35 25.47
C TYR A 264 22.45 10.18 25.87
N GLY A 265 23.33 9.73 24.95
CA GLY A 265 24.26 8.64 25.21
C GLY A 265 23.60 7.29 25.45
N MET A 266 22.32 7.13 25.06
CA MET A 266 21.57 5.90 25.20
C MET A 266 21.69 5.07 23.91
N ASN A 267 22.13 3.82 24.06
CA ASN A 267 22.29 2.90 22.95
C ASN A 267 21.15 1.90 22.86
N VAL A 268 20.85 1.46 21.63
CA VAL A 268 19.90 0.41 21.31
C VAL A 268 20.70 -0.79 20.80
N PRO A 269 20.53 -1.98 21.39
CA PRO A 269 19.57 -2.36 22.43
C PRO A 269 20.09 -2.22 23.88
N GLU A 270 21.32 -1.72 24.11
CA GLU A 270 22.06 -1.79 25.40
C GLU A 270 21.33 -1.07 26.57
N ASP A 271 20.73 0.07 26.33
CA ASP A 271 20.04 0.87 27.33
C ASP A 271 18.52 0.76 27.19
N ILE A 272 18.01 0.61 25.96
CA ILE A 272 16.59 0.50 25.66
C ILE A 272 16.38 -0.34 24.38
N SER A 273 15.43 -1.26 24.40
CA SER A 273 15.03 -2.05 23.24
C SER A 273 13.99 -1.31 22.40
N ILE A 274 14.03 -1.44 21.07
CA ILE A 274 13.06 -0.78 20.16
C ILE A 274 12.58 -1.77 19.11
N VAL A 275 11.25 -1.79 18.88
CA VAL A 275 10.61 -2.45 17.74
C VAL A 275 9.92 -1.42 16.88
N GLY A 276 10.12 -1.49 15.56
CA GLY A 276 9.47 -0.64 14.56
C GLY A 276 8.24 -1.30 13.92
N TYR A 277 7.76 -0.70 12.84
CA TYR A 277 6.68 -1.20 12.01
C TYR A 277 6.83 -0.70 10.58
N ASN A 278 6.61 -1.53 9.60
CA ASN A 278 6.52 -1.42 8.15
C ASN A 278 7.63 -2.16 7.40
N ASP A 279 8.80 -2.39 8.00
CA ASP A 279 9.99 -2.97 7.35
C ASP A 279 10.42 -2.20 6.09
N ILE A 280 10.56 -0.88 6.24
CA ILE A 280 10.94 -0.01 5.11
C ILE A 280 12.36 -0.31 4.61
N GLU A 281 12.58 -0.18 3.29
CA GLU A 281 13.86 -0.45 2.66
C GLU A 281 15.03 0.35 3.28
N LEU A 282 14.77 1.55 3.77
CA LEU A 282 15.78 2.41 4.40
C LEU A 282 16.53 1.75 5.56
N ILE A 283 15.88 0.82 6.30
CA ILE A 283 16.51 0.10 7.41
C ILE A 283 17.77 -0.65 6.95
N HIS A 284 17.77 -1.18 5.72
CA HIS A 284 18.89 -1.95 5.17
C HIS A 284 20.11 -1.09 4.82
N TYR A 285 19.95 0.22 4.71
CA TYR A 285 21.05 1.17 4.40
C TYR A 285 21.66 1.81 5.66
N LEU A 286 21.07 1.55 6.83
CA LEU A 286 21.52 2.13 8.09
C LEU A 286 22.16 1.06 8.96
N ASP A 287 23.21 1.42 9.67
CA ASP A 287 23.84 0.55 10.68
C ASP A 287 23.03 0.54 11.99
N ILE A 288 21.75 0.24 11.87
CA ILE A 288 20.78 0.12 12.98
C ILE A 288 20.03 -1.19 12.77
N PRO A 289 20.28 -2.20 13.60
CA PRO A 289 19.64 -3.50 13.44
C PRO A 289 18.21 -3.47 13.99
N LEU A 290 17.28 -2.72 13.37
CA LEU A 290 15.93 -2.52 13.87
C LEU A 290 15.05 -3.75 13.66
N ASP A 291 14.58 -4.34 14.77
CA ASP A 291 13.48 -5.31 14.78
C ASP A 291 12.20 -4.58 14.38
N THR A 292 11.40 -5.17 13.52
CA THR A 292 10.20 -4.51 13.00
C THR A 292 9.11 -5.49 12.61
N ILE A 293 7.91 -5.01 12.48
CA ILE A 293 6.80 -5.74 11.87
C ILE A 293 6.78 -5.43 10.37
N ALA A 294 7.04 -6.44 9.56
CA ALA A 294 6.92 -6.34 8.10
C ALA A 294 5.43 -6.36 7.70
N ASP A 295 5.01 -5.25 7.11
CA ASP A 295 3.70 -5.09 6.49
C ASP A 295 3.66 -5.88 5.16
N PRO A 296 2.69 -6.79 4.92
CA PRO A 296 2.64 -7.65 3.74
C PRO A 296 2.12 -6.90 2.48
N ARG A 297 2.63 -5.70 2.19
CA ARG A 297 2.11 -4.77 1.18
C ARG A 297 2.01 -5.37 -0.21
N GLU A 298 3.07 -6.03 -0.67
CA GLU A 298 3.09 -6.65 -1.99
C GLU A 298 1.99 -7.72 -2.11
N GLU A 299 1.80 -8.53 -1.06
CA GLU A 299 0.77 -9.57 -1.05
C GLU A 299 -0.64 -8.97 -1.01
N VAL A 300 -0.88 -7.96 -0.18
CA VAL A 300 -2.18 -7.25 -0.10
C VAL A 300 -2.55 -6.67 -1.46
N ILE A 301 -1.62 -5.94 -2.09
CA ILE A 301 -1.86 -5.25 -3.36
C ILE A 301 -2.02 -6.26 -4.51
N THR A 302 -1.18 -7.28 -4.56
CA THR A 302 -1.27 -8.32 -5.59
C THR A 302 -2.61 -9.07 -5.53
N ASN A 303 -3.08 -9.41 -4.33
CA ASN A 303 -4.38 -10.05 -4.16
C ASN A 303 -5.53 -9.13 -4.59
N ALA A 304 -5.45 -7.83 -4.26
CA ALA A 304 -6.45 -6.85 -4.65
C ALA A 304 -6.53 -6.68 -6.18
N VAL A 305 -5.38 -6.54 -6.85
CA VAL A 305 -5.31 -6.41 -8.31
C VAL A 305 -5.81 -7.67 -9.01
N ASN A 306 -5.41 -8.86 -8.52
CA ASN A 306 -5.86 -10.14 -9.09
C ASN A 306 -7.39 -10.29 -8.95
N SER A 307 -7.97 -9.96 -7.80
CA SER A 307 -9.42 -9.94 -7.59
C SER A 307 -10.10 -8.98 -8.58
N LEU A 308 -9.60 -7.76 -8.71
CA LEU A 308 -10.14 -6.80 -9.67
C LEU A 308 -10.12 -7.32 -11.10
N VAL A 309 -9.01 -7.92 -11.54
CA VAL A 309 -8.88 -8.47 -12.90
C VAL A 309 -9.85 -9.64 -13.11
N CYS A 310 -10.01 -10.54 -12.15
CA CYS A 310 -11.02 -11.61 -12.24
C CYS A 310 -12.42 -11.04 -12.47
N ARG A 311 -12.80 -9.96 -11.76
CA ARG A 311 -14.09 -9.29 -11.92
C ARG A 311 -14.24 -8.60 -13.28
N ILE A 312 -13.18 -7.92 -13.78
CA ILE A 312 -13.19 -7.30 -15.11
C ILE A 312 -13.39 -8.37 -16.21
N GLU A 313 -12.86 -9.54 -16.00
CA GLU A 313 -12.95 -10.67 -16.95
C GLU A 313 -14.17 -11.55 -16.74
N GLY A 314 -14.99 -11.30 -15.72
CA GLY A 314 -16.18 -12.09 -15.39
C GLY A 314 -15.84 -13.47 -14.86
N ARG A 315 -14.66 -13.64 -14.26
CA ARG A 315 -14.22 -14.87 -13.57
C ARG A 315 -14.61 -14.80 -12.10
N GLU A 316 -14.68 -15.96 -11.44
CA GLU A 316 -14.80 -16.04 -9.99
C GLU A 316 -13.62 -15.33 -9.33
N ASP A 317 -13.88 -14.46 -8.34
CA ASP A 317 -12.88 -13.64 -7.70
C ASP A 317 -12.64 -14.02 -6.24
N LEU A 318 -11.59 -13.43 -5.67
CA LEU A 318 -11.31 -13.51 -4.25
C LEU A 318 -12.19 -12.49 -3.50
N SER A 319 -12.91 -12.95 -2.47
CA SER A 319 -13.58 -12.08 -1.51
C SER A 319 -12.58 -11.19 -0.76
N SER A 320 -13.09 -10.20 -0.04
CA SER A 320 -12.31 -9.35 0.89
C SER A 320 -11.33 -10.20 1.71
N ARG A 321 -10.08 -9.74 1.84
CA ARG A 321 -9.03 -10.51 2.48
C ARG A 321 -8.16 -9.68 3.40
N LYS A 322 -8.05 -10.16 4.64
CA LYS A 322 -7.10 -9.68 5.63
C LYS A 322 -5.83 -10.53 5.59
N ILE A 323 -4.66 -9.90 5.51
CA ILE A 323 -3.37 -10.56 5.43
C ILE A 323 -2.57 -10.27 6.71
N TYR A 324 -1.84 -11.28 7.20
CA TYR A 324 -1.10 -11.14 8.45
C TYR A 324 0.29 -10.56 8.19
N PRO A 325 0.72 -9.57 9.01
CA PRO A 325 2.10 -9.08 8.99
C PRO A 325 3.08 -10.14 9.53
N ARG A 326 4.37 -9.84 9.56
CA ARG A 326 5.41 -10.73 10.09
C ARG A 326 6.38 -9.96 10.95
N LEU A 327 6.83 -10.54 12.07
CA LEU A 327 7.95 -10.01 12.85
C LEU A 327 9.27 -10.36 12.14
N ILE A 328 10.14 -9.35 11.98
CA ILE A 328 11.50 -9.47 11.48
C ILE A 328 12.45 -9.04 12.60
N THR A 329 13.32 -9.93 13.01
CA THR A 329 14.31 -9.67 14.07
C THR A 329 15.68 -9.39 13.47
N ARG A 330 16.35 -8.34 13.97
CA ARG A 330 17.68 -7.89 13.53
C ARG A 330 18.62 -7.61 14.70
N GLY A 331 18.09 -7.48 15.93
CA GLY A 331 18.87 -7.33 17.15
C GLY A 331 18.71 -5.98 17.86
N SER A 332 17.63 -5.24 17.63
CA SER A 332 17.31 -4.04 18.42
C SER A 332 16.54 -4.36 19.72
N VAL A 333 16.28 -5.63 19.97
CA VAL A 333 15.68 -6.13 21.22
C VAL A 333 16.64 -7.11 21.90
N ARG A 334 16.84 -6.95 23.20
CA ARG A 334 17.60 -7.84 24.06
C ARG A 334 16.83 -8.19 25.34
N ASP A 335 17.30 -9.17 26.08
CA ASP A 335 16.70 -9.53 27.37
C ASP A 335 16.79 -8.38 28.36
N ALA A 336 15.67 -8.04 29.00
CA ALA A 336 15.58 -6.95 29.97
C ALA A 336 16.47 -7.17 31.20
N ALA A 337 16.73 -8.41 31.59
CA ALA A 337 17.64 -8.75 32.69
C ALA A 337 19.12 -8.38 32.41
N GLN A 338 19.47 -8.17 31.14
CA GLN A 338 20.82 -7.76 30.69
C GLN A 338 20.91 -6.25 30.53
N ALA A 339 19.77 -5.51 30.62
CA ALA A 339 19.75 -4.06 30.54
C ALA A 339 20.37 -3.48 31.81
N GLY A 340 21.47 -2.76 31.66
CA GLY A 340 22.06 -1.99 32.79
C GLY A 340 21.06 -0.94 33.28
N PRO A 341 21.23 -0.40 34.50
CA PRO A 341 20.40 0.71 34.95
C PRO A 341 20.53 1.87 33.93
N VAL A 342 19.40 2.38 33.49
CA VAL A 342 19.36 3.57 32.61
C VAL A 342 20.12 4.69 33.31
N LYS A 343 21.26 5.12 32.72
CA LYS A 343 22.12 6.17 33.26
C LYS A 343 21.50 7.54 33.18
#